data_57577a0bb99206a5909fa484b48cd51e
#
_entry.id   57577a0bb99206a5909fa484b48cd51e
#
_cell.length_a   1.000
_cell.length_b   1.000
_cell.length_c   1.000
_cell.angle_alpha   90.00
_cell.angle_beta   90.00
_cell.angle_gamma   90.00
#
_symmetry.space_group_name_H-M   'P 1'
#
loop_
_entity.id
_entity.type
_entity.pdbx_description
1 polymer ?
#
loop_
_entity_poly.entity_id
_entity_poly.type
_entity_poly.pdbx_seq_one_letter_code
_entity_poly.pdbx_strand_id
1 'polypeptide(L)'
;VNRHKPCSPFLSTMAYTIIDHLLNLPEIDWAERLHAYDGVFGGTHYNWKVDLMPGEPVEHTELSHKLEEYTGVYENPAYGELKVELVKNGLYLHFKDWLLPMEHFHYDTFRVRGVKEDTIFITMPMTYHYEELTGKVDGFSLKLEPEVAPVWFAKRVAKE
;
A
#
# COMPACT_ATOMS: atom_id res chain seq x y z
N VAL A 1 -2.60 -23.20 6.44
CA VAL A 1 -3.78 -22.60 5.82
C VAL A 1 -3.52 -21.12 5.64
N ASN A 2 -3.18 -20.73 4.39
CA ASN A 2 -2.79 -19.38 4.08
C ASN A 2 -4.06 -18.59 3.67
N ARG A 3 -4.76 -17.99 4.64
CA ARG A 3 -5.88 -17.10 4.32
C ARG A 3 -5.40 -15.66 4.42
N HIS A 4 -5.12 -15.05 3.27
CA HIS A 4 -4.75 -13.66 3.11
C HIS A 4 -5.89 -12.65 3.35
N LYS A 5 -6.85 -12.98 4.22
CA LYS A 5 -7.87 -12.00 4.63
C LYS A 5 -7.44 -11.44 5.98
N PRO A 6 -7.07 -10.16 6.06
CA PRO A 6 -6.92 -9.50 7.34
C PRO A 6 -8.25 -9.61 8.09
N CYS A 7 -8.22 -9.84 9.39
CA CYS A 7 -9.38 -10.06 10.26
C CYS A 7 -10.25 -11.27 9.87
N SER A 8 -9.65 -12.37 9.44
CA SER A 8 -10.39 -13.61 9.31
C SER A 8 -10.91 -14.02 10.70
N PRO A 9 -12.23 -14.31 10.86
CA PRO A 9 -12.79 -14.84 12.09
C PRO A 9 -12.01 -16.04 12.64
N PHE A 10 -11.40 -16.82 11.74
CA PHE A 10 -10.54 -17.94 12.06
C PHE A 10 -9.32 -17.56 12.93
N LEU A 11 -8.60 -16.48 12.59
CA LEU A 11 -7.45 -16.03 13.38
C LEU A 11 -7.88 -15.53 14.76
N SER A 12 -8.98 -14.78 14.82
CA SER A 12 -9.54 -14.29 16.07
C SER A 12 -10.04 -15.45 16.94
N THR A 13 -10.73 -16.41 16.36
CA THR A 13 -11.18 -17.62 17.04
C THR A 13 -10.00 -18.36 17.66
N MET A 14 -8.95 -18.64 16.88
CA MET A 14 -7.77 -19.31 17.38
C MET A 14 -7.09 -18.52 18.51
N ALA A 15 -6.89 -17.22 18.32
CA ALA A 15 -6.24 -16.37 19.32
C ALA A 15 -7.00 -16.37 20.63
N TYR A 16 -8.31 -16.16 20.63
CA TYR A 16 -9.12 -16.15 21.83
C TYR A 16 -9.20 -17.51 22.50
N THR A 17 -9.34 -18.60 21.75
CA THR A 17 -9.33 -19.96 22.29
C THR A 17 -7.99 -20.27 23.00
N ILE A 18 -6.85 -19.88 22.40
CA ILE A 18 -5.54 -20.06 23.02
C ILE A 18 -5.40 -19.22 24.28
N ILE A 19 -5.85 -17.96 24.26
CA ILE A 19 -5.81 -17.06 25.42
C ILE A 19 -6.65 -17.62 26.56
N ASP A 20 -7.87 -18.05 26.30
CA ASP A 20 -8.75 -18.65 27.32
C ASP A 20 -8.10 -19.87 27.95
N HIS A 21 -7.53 -20.74 27.12
CA HIS A 21 -6.82 -21.94 27.60
C HIS A 21 -5.58 -21.59 28.45
N LEU A 22 -4.76 -20.62 28.02
CA LEU A 22 -3.58 -20.18 28.77
C LEU A 22 -3.92 -19.49 30.09
N LEU A 23 -5.06 -18.82 30.15
CA LEU A 23 -5.53 -18.11 31.35
C LEU A 23 -6.46 -18.96 32.24
N ASN A 24 -6.70 -20.22 31.89
CA ASN A 24 -7.66 -21.11 32.58
C ASN A 24 -9.06 -20.49 32.72
N LEU A 25 -9.52 -19.80 31.65
CA LEU A 25 -10.86 -19.24 31.57
C LEU A 25 -11.87 -20.31 31.12
N PRO A 26 -13.17 -20.12 31.39
CA PRO A 26 -14.20 -21.01 30.88
C PRO A 26 -14.15 -21.11 29.35
N GLU A 27 -14.29 -22.31 28.82
CA GLU A 27 -14.34 -22.52 27.36
C GLU A 27 -15.55 -21.80 26.75
N ILE A 28 -15.28 -20.98 25.76
CA ILE A 28 -16.27 -20.29 24.95
C ILE A 28 -16.11 -20.76 23.50
N ASP A 29 -17.21 -21.12 22.86
CA ASP A 29 -17.20 -21.36 21.41
C ASP A 29 -17.04 -20.04 20.66
N TRP A 30 -15.76 -19.63 20.51
CA TRP A 30 -15.40 -18.43 19.76
C TRP A 30 -15.75 -18.53 18.28
N ALA A 31 -15.82 -19.73 17.71
CA ALA A 31 -16.20 -19.92 16.32
C ALA A 31 -17.67 -19.54 16.11
N GLU A 32 -18.56 -20.05 16.96
CA GLU A 32 -19.98 -19.69 16.91
C GLU A 32 -20.19 -18.21 17.21
N ARG A 33 -19.52 -17.70 18.25
CA ARG A 33 -19.67 -16.31 18.69
C ARG A 33 -19.21 -15.30 17.63
N LEU A 34 -18.06 -15.54 16.98
CA LEU A 34 -17.56 -14.66 15.93
C LEU A 34 -18.28 -14.83 14.60
N HIS A 35 -18.83 -16.03 14.35
CA HIS A 35 -19.67 -16.25 13.17
C HIS A 35 -21.04 -15.55 13.27
N ALA A 36 -21.60 -15.48 14.48
CA ALA A 36 -22.80 -14.68 14.74
C ALA A 36 -22.52 -13.18 14.54
N TYR A 37 -21.32 -12.70 14.89
CA TYR A 37 -20.89 -11.33 14.61
C TYR A 37 -20.75 -11.04 13.11
N ASP A 38 -20.21 -11.98 12.32
CA ASP A 38 -20.14 -11.87 10.86
C ASP A 38 -21.54 -11.72 10.23
N GLY A 39 -22.55 -12.36 10.80
CA GLY A 39 -23.95 -12.24 10.38
C GLY A 39 -24.59 -10.90 10.71
N VAL A 40 -24.18 -10.26 11.81
CA VAL A 40 -24.72 -8.95 12.27
C VAL A 40 -24.09 -7.80 11.47
N PHE A 41 -22.82 -7.90 11.10
CA PHE A 41 -22.12 -6.89 10.28
C PHE A 41 -22.19 -7.23 8.78
N GLY A 42 -23.12 -8.12 8.42
CA GLY A 42 -23.41 -8.55 7.06
C GLY A 42 -22.18 -9.14 6.40
N GLY A 43 -22.03 -10.45 6.40
CA GLY A 43 -20.99 -11.27 5.76
C GLY A 43 -20.50 -10.81 4.39
N THR A 44 -20.29 -9.56 4.31
CA THR A 44 -19.83 -8.81 3.19
C THR A 44 -18.33 -8.92 3.20
N HIS A 45 -17.82 -9.34 2.09
CA HIS A 45 -16.50 -8.99 1.64
C HIS A 45 -16.06 -7.72 2.33
N TYR A 46 -15.17 -7.82 3.32
CA TYR A 46 -14.46 -6.67 3.83
C TYR A 46 -13.70 -6.10 2.63
N ASN A 47 -14.34 -5.19 1.92
CA ASN A 47 -13.69 -4.31 0.98
C ASN A 47 -12.82 -3.37 1.81
N TRP A 48 -11.65 -3.87 2.23
CA TRP A 48 -10.61 -3.05 2.81
C TRP A 48 -10.10 -2.12 1.73
N LYS A 49 -10.90 -1.14 1.43
CA LYS A 49 -10.45 -0.02 0.62
C LYS A 49 -9.78 0.96 1.57
N VAL A 50 -8.47 0.82 1.70
CA VAL A 50 -7.67 1.81 2.41
C VAL A 50 -7.34 2.91 1.40
N ASP A 51 -8.02 4.03 1.52
CA ASP A 51 -7.70 5.22 0.74
C ASP A 51 -6.82 6.15 1.59
N LEU A 52 -5.52 6.12 1.32
CA LEU A 52 -4.55 7.01 1.96
C LEU A 52 -4.41 8.36 1.25
N MET A 53 -5.24 8.58 0.23
CA MET A 53 -5.20 9.76 -0.62
C MET A 53 -6.61 10.34 -0.78
N PRO A 54 -7.26 10.74 0.33
CA PRO A 54 -8.56 11.38 0.26
C PRO A 54 -8.43 12.77 -0.36
N GLY A 55 -9.34 13.11 -1.25
CA GLY A 55 -9.44 14.43 -1.89
C GLY A 55 -9.30 14.38 -3.40
N GLU A 56 -9.49 15.56 -3.99
CA GLU A 56 -9.42 15.76 -5.44
C GLU A 56 -8.04 16.30 -5.83
N PRO A 57 -7.56 15.99 -7.04
CA PRO A 57 -6.32 16.54 -7.55
C PRO A 57 -6.42 18.05 -7.76
N VAL A 58 -5.30 18.75 -7.70
CA VAL A 58 -5.21 20.12 -8.16
C VAL A 58 -5.26 20.12 -9.69
N GLU A 59 -6.25 20.78 -10.26
CA GLU A 59 -6.44 20.84 -11.69
C GLU A 59 -5.31 21.62 -12.41
N HIS A 60 -5.09 21.29 -13.67
CA HIS A 60 -4.13 21.98 -14.54
C HIS A 60 -2.67 21.93 -14.05
N THR A 61 -2.29 20.86 -13.39
CA THR A 61 -0.89 20.63 -13.00
C THR A 61 -0.22 19.65 -13.97
N GLU A 62 1.07 19.88 -14.19
CA GLU A 62 1.91 19.03 -15.04
C GLU A 62 3.05 18.45 -14.24
N LEU A 63 3.65 17.38 -14.74
CA LEU A 63 4.86 16.79 -14.19
C LEU A 63 6.06 17.69 -14.48
N SER A 64 6.97 17.84 -13.54
CA SER A 64 8.19 18.63 -13.72
C SER A 64 9.19 17.95 -14.66
N HIS A 65 9.09 16.65 -14.86
CA HIS A 65 10.02 15.85 -15.65
C HIS A 65 9.29 14.92 -16.62
N LYS A 66 10.06 14.35 -17.55
CA LYS A 66 9.56 13.29 -18.44
C LYS A 66 9.38 11.99 -17.66
N LEU A 67 8.44 11.14 -18.10
CA LEU A 67 8.13 9.88 -17.40
C LEU A 67 9.34 8.98 -17.22
N GLU A 68 10.29 9.01 -18.14
CA GLU A 68 11.52 8.22 -18.08
C GLU A 68 12.40 8.59 -16.89
N GLU A 69 12.37 9.85 -16.47
CA GLU A 69 13.19 10.34 -15.36
C GLU A 69 12.70 9.86 -13.98
N TYR A 70 11.43 9.51 -13.88
CA TYR A 70 10.85 8.91 -12.67
C TYR A 70 11.13 7.41 -12.55
N THR A 71 11.62 6.77 -13.62
CA THR A 71 11.94 5.34 -13.59
C THR A 71 13.25 5.06 -12.84
N GLY A 72 13.39 3.86 -12.33
CA GLY A 72 14.60 3.40 -11.67
C GLY A 72 14.35 2.49 -10.48
N VAL A 73 15.43 2.21 -9.78
CA VAL A 73 15.41 1.48 -8.52
C VAL A 73 15.56 2.48 -7.37
N TYR A 74 14.69 2.32 -6.40
CA TYR A 74 14.63 3.15 -5.20
C TYR A 74 14.77 2.27 -3.97
N GLU A 75 15.47 2.74 -2.96
CA GLU A 75 15.79 1.92 -1.79
C GLU A 75 15.51 2.63 -0.47
N ASN A 76 15.08 1.84 0.49
CA ASN A 76 14.92 2.23 1.89
C ASN A 76 15.53 1.13 2.76
N PRO A 77 16.33 1.46 3.81
CA PRO A 77 17.00 0.46 4.64
C PRO A 77 16.05 -0.53 5.35
N ALA A 78 14.82 -0.12 5.66
CA ALA A 78 13.85 -0.96 6.36
C ALA A 78 12.92 -1.72 5.41
N TYR A 79 12.58 -1.12 4.26
CA TYR A 79 11.59 -1.68 3.31
C TYR A 79 12.22 -2.35 2.09
N GLY A 80 13.54 -2.19 1.91
CA GLY A 80 14.26 -2.76 0.76
C GLY A 80 14.08 -1.94 -0.51
N GLU A 81 14.08 -2.63 -1.65
CA GLU A 81 14.07 -2.03 -2.98
C GLU A 81 12.66 -1.99 -3.57
N LEU A 82 12.36 -0.87 -4.20
CA LEU A 82 11.21 -0.69 -5.07
C LEU A 82 11.70 -0.28 -6.47
N LYS A 83 11.09 -0.81 -7.52
CA LYS A 83 11.40 -0.44 -8.90
C LYS A 83 10.22 0.29 -9.51
N VAL A 84 10.49 1.42 -10.15
CA VAL A 84 9.52 2.12 -11.00
C VAL A 84 9.90 1.89 -12.45
N GLU A 85 8.94 1.48 -13.24
CA GLU A 85 9.11 1.10 -14.63
C GLU A 85 8.08 1.78 -15.52
N LEU A 86 8.50 2.19 -16.71
CA LEU A 86 7.63 2.72 -17.74
C LEU A 86 7.16 1.55 -18.62
N VAL A 87 5.87 1.26 -18.59
CA VAL A 87 5.24 0.22 -19.41
C VAL A 87 4.25 0.87 -20.35
N LYS A 88 4.47 0.73 -21.65
CA LYS A 88 3.74 1.47 -22.69
C LYS A 88 3.87 2.98 -22.47
N ASN A 89 2.86 3.65 -21.96
CA ASN A 89 2.89 5.08 -21.65
C ASN A 89 2.49 5.38 -20.20
N GLY A 90 2.61 4.42 -19.30
CA GLY A 90 2.26 4.54 -17.88
C GLY A 90 3.39 4.11 -16.97
N LEU A 91 3.50 4.75 -15.81
CA LEU A 91 4.41 4.33 -14.76
C LEU A 91 3.77 3.25 -13.91
N TYR A 92 4.59 2.31 -13.49
CA TYR A 92 4.21 1.20 -12.62
C TYR A 92 5.24 1.00 -11.52
N LEU A 93 4.75 0.80 -10.31
CA LEU A 93 5.55 0.45 -9.15
C LEU A 93 5.57 -1.07 -8.97
N HIS A 94 6.76 -1.66 -9.00
CA HIS A 94 6.96 -3.05 -8.57
C HIS A 94 7.05 -3.10 -7.06
N PHE A 95 6.10 -3.77 -6.44
CA PHE A 95 6.07 -4.02 -5.01
C PHE A 95 5.96 -5.53 -4.77
N LYS A 96 7.07 -6.18 -4.46
CA LYS A 96 7.17 -7.66 -4.41
C LYS A 96 6.70 -8.27 -5.73
N ASP A 97 5.69 -9.11 -5.70
CA ASP A 97 5.12 -9.79 -6.87
C ASP A 97 4.03 -8.96 -7.57
N TRP A 98 3.80 -7.75 -7.13
CA TRP A 98 2.73 -6.90 -7.66
C TRP A 98 3.29 -5.80 -8.54
N LEU A 99 2.59 -5.57 -9.64
CA LEU A 99 2.80 -4.44 -10.54
C LEU A 99 1.65 -3.45 -10.37
N LEU A 100 1.92 -2.36 -9.67
CA LEU A 100 0.92 -1.39 -9.25
C LEU A 100 0.90 -0.21 -10.21
N PRO A 101 -0.23 0.09 -10.86
CA PRO A 101 -0.34 1.26 -11.72
C PRO A 101 -0.20 2.55 -10.91
N MET A 102 0.48 3.52 -11.52
CA MET A 102 0.69 4.86 -10.99
C MET A 102 -0.06 5.86 -11.88
N GLU A 103 -1.04 6.55 -11.32
CA GLU A 103 -1.78 7.60 -12.01
C GLU A 103 -1.27 8.97 -11.56
N HIS A 104 -1.03 9.88 -12.51
CA HIS A 104 -0.71 11.27 -12.18
C HIS A 104 -1.87 11.88 -11.38
N PHE A 105 -1.55 12.48 -10.24
CA PHE A 105 -2.56 13.08 -9.38
C PHE A 105 -2.47 14.62 -9.43
N HIS A 106 -1.35 15.18 -9.09
CA HIS A 106 -1.02 16.61 -9.29
C HIS A 106 0.48 16.83 -9.10
N TYR A 107 1.05 17.82 -9.77
CA TYR A 107 2.50 18.10 -9.75
C TYR A 107 3.29 16.79 -9.91
N ASP A 108 4.24 16.51 -9.03
CA ASP A 108 5.04 15.27 -9.06
C ASP A 108 4.52 14.20 -8.08
N THR A 109 3.24 14.26 -7.77
CA THR A 109 2.55 13.28 -6.93
C THR A 109 1.73 12.33 -7.79
N PHE A 110 1.91 11.06 -7.55
CA PHE A 110 1.18 9.97 -8.19
C PHE A 110 0.28 9.26 -7.19
N ARG A 111 -0.82 8.77 -7.70
CA ARG A 111 -1.72 7.85 -7.01
C ARG A 111 -1.34 6.43 -7.40
N VAL A 112 -0.77 5.67 -6.45
CA VAL A 112 -0.45 4.26 -6.64
C VAL A 112 -1.63 3.42 -6.19
N ARG A 113 -2.13 2.55 -7.08
CA ARG A 113 -3.29 1.70 -6.78
C ARG A 113 -2.89 0.25 -6.64
N GLY A 114 -3.16 -0.33 -5.47
CA GLY A 114 -3.12 -1.77 -5.28
C GLY A 114 -4.42 -2.39 -5.77
N VAL A 115 -4.32 -3.22 -6.80
CA VAL A 115 -5.46 -3.95 -7.36
C VAL A 115 -5.21 -5.44 -7.22
N LYS A 116 -6.19 -6.17 -6.69
CA LYS A 116 -6.16 -7.62 -6.60
C LYS A 116 -7.54 -8.16 -6.98
N GLU A 117 -7.58 -9.08 -7.95
CA GLU A 117 -8.83 -9.71 -8.42
C GLU A 117 -9.90 -8.65 -8.75
N ASP A 118 -9.53 -7.64 -9.55
CA ASP A 118 -10.37 -6.51 -9.97
C ASP A 118 -10.89 -5.61 -8.82
N THR A 119 -10.38 -5.80 -7.61
CA THR A 119 -10.73 -4.95 -6.47
C THR A 119 -9.57 -4.06 -6.07
N ILE A 120 -9.78 -2.74 -6.06
CA ILE A 120 -8.84 -1.78 -5.48
C ILE A 120 -8.89 -1.96 -3.97
N PHE A 121 -7.78 -2.37 -3.38
CA PHE A 121 -7.70 -2.57 -1.93
C PHE A 121 -6.92 -1.48 -1.21
N ILE A 122 -6.05 -0.76 -1.92
CA ILE A 122 -5.29 0.36 -1.34
C ILE A 122 -5.03 1.44 -2.39
N THR A 123 -5.11 2.69 -1.96
CA THR A 123 -4.67 3.85 -2.73
C THR A 123 -3.64 4.61 -1.92
N MET A 124 -2.45 4.80 -2.46
CA MET A 124 -1.32 5.41 -1.77
C MET A 124 -0.80 6.63 -2.52
N PRO A 125 -0.57 7.76 -1.85
CA PRO A 125 0.17 8.88 -2.43
C PRO A 125 1.66 8.58 -2.48
N MET A 126 2.27 8.87 -3.62
CA MET A 126 3.69 8.78 -3.88
C MET A 126 4.16 10.09 -4.48
N THR A 127 4.98 10.82 -3.75
CA THR A 127 5.46 12.14 -4.17
C THR A 127 6.95 12.08 -4.43
N TYR A 128 7.36 12.48 -5.63
CA TYR A 128 8.77 12.56 -6.01
C TYR A 128 9.44 13.81 -5.48
N HIS A 129 10.72 13.72 -5.27
CA HIS A 129 11.59 14.79 -4.80
C HIS A 129 12.83 14.90 -5.69
N TYR A 130 13.52 16.02 -5.58
CA TYR A 130 14.60 16.41 -6.46
C TYR A 130 15.77 16.93 -5.68
N GLU A 131 16.96 16.67 -6.16
CA GLU A 131 18.17 17.32 -5.69
C GLU A 131 18.13 18.81 -6.03
N GLU A 132 18.28 19.67 -5.03
CA GLU A 132 18.08 21.12 -5.16
C GLU A 132 18.98 21.77 -6.20
N LEU A 133 20.22 21.29 -6.36
CA LEU A 133 21.21 21.92 -7.25
C LEU A 133 21.09 21.46 -8.70
N THR A 134 20.70 20.21 -8.93
CA THR A 134 20.68 19.62 -10.28
C THR A 134 19.27 19.47 -10.83
N GLY A 135 18.27 19.55 -9.97
CA GLY A 135 16.87 19.28 -10.31
C GLY A 135 16.58 17.85 -10.71
N LYS A 136 17.52 16.92 -10.54
CA LYS A 136 17.31 15.51 -10.87
C LYS A 136 16.47 14.80 -9.81
N VAL A 137 15.65 13.89 -10.24
CA VAL A 137 14.88 13.01 -9.32
C VAL A 137 15.83 12.23 -8.44
N ASP A 138 15.80 12.46 -7.13
CA ASP A 138 16.66 11.82 -6.14
C ASP A 138 15.94 10.78 -5.28
N GLY A 139 14.60 10.79 -5.29
CA GLY A 139 13.80 9.82 -4.56
C GLY A 139 12.31 10.12 -4.57
N PHE A 140 11.59 9.38 -3.75
CA PHE A 140 10.17 9.64 -3.49
C PHE A 140 9.79 9.32 -2.05
N SER A 141 8.74 9.94 -1.58
CA SER A 141 8.05 9.58 -0.35
C SER A 141 6.76 8.82 -0.67
N LEU A 142 6.54 7.68 -0.01
CA LEU A 142 5.38 6.83 -0.16
C LEU A 142 4.65 6.69 1.17
N LYS A 143 3.36 7.01 1.20
CA LYS A 143 2.55 6.82 2.40
C LYS A 143 1.99 5.40 2.39
N LEU A 144 2.42 4.58 3.35
CA LEU A 144 2.02 3.18 3.49
C LEU A 144 0.94 2.97 4.54
N GLU A 145 0.86 3.86 5.53
CA GLU A 145 -0.04 3.75 6.69
C GLU A 145 -0.69 5.09 7.02
N PRO A 146 -1.93 5.11 7.51
CA PRO A 146 -2.65 6.36 7.82
C PRO A 146 -1.94 7.21 8.87
N GLU A 147 -1.46 6.58 9.94
CA GLU A 147 -0.93 7.24 11.14
C GLU A 147 0.59 7.44 11.10
N VAL A 148 1.27 6.94 10.06
CA VAL A 148 2.72 7.02 9.93
C VAL A 148 3.10 8.06 8.89
N ALA A 149 4.18 8.78 9.13
CA ALA A 149 4.74 9.69 8.14
C ALA A 149 5.13 8.94 6.85
N PRO A 150 5.05 9.58 5.68
CA PRO A 150 5.50 8.95 4.44
C PRO A 150 6.94 8.45 4.54
N VAL A 151 7.17 7.27 3.99
CA VAL A 151 8.48 6.61 3.99
C VAL A 151 9.28 7.09 2.80
N TRP A 152 10.52 7.51 3.04
CA TRP A 152 11.45 7.95 2.01
C TRP A 152 12.15 6.76 1.33
N PHE A 153 12.21 6.81 0.00
CA PHE A 153 12.97 5.88 -0.83
C PHE A 153 13.93 6.68 -1.71
N ALA A 154 15.22 6.51 -1.50
CA ALA A 154 16.26 7.18 -2.28
C ALA A 154 16.46 6.51 -3.64
N LYS A 155 16.63 7.29 -4.70
CA LYS A 155 16.94 6.77 -6.03
C LYS A 155 18.35 6.22 -6.05
N ARG A 156 18.50 4.97 -6.48
CA ARG A 156 19.83 4.39 -6.69
C ARG A 156 20.47 4.99 -7.93
N VAL A 157 21.62 5.63 -7.74
CA VAL A 157 22.45 6.07 -8.87
C VAL A 157 23.10 4.85 -9.49
N ALA A 158 22.91 4.65 -10.81
CA ALA A 158 23.64 3.61 -11.52
C ALA A 158 25.15 3.86 -11.35
N LYS A 159 25.87 2.90 -10.80
CA LYS A 159 27.34 2.96 -10.81
C LYS A 159 27.78 2.79 -12.27
N GLU A 160 28.44 3.82 -12.80
CA GLU A 160 29.16 3.74 -14.07
C GLU A 160 30.25 2.65 -14.03
#